data_55f5a8c88ff25785ad1af6ec12e1d1e3
#
_entry.id   55f5a8c88ff25785ad1af6ec12e1d1e3
#
_cell.length_a   1.000
_cell.length_b   1.000
_cell.length_c   1.000
_cell.angle_alpha   90.00
_cell.angle_beta   90.00
_cell.angle_gamma   90.00
#
_symmetry.space_group_name_H-M   'P 1'
#
loop_
_entity.id
_entity.type
_entity.pdbx_description
1 polymer ?
#
loop_
_entity_poly.entity_id
_entity_poly.type
_entity_poly.pdbx_seq_one_letter_code
_entity_poly.pdbx_strand_id
1 'polypeptide(L)'
;MKLPITLLTLAALSFHSLAQEESLTPIFNGRNLDGWNTDDALVASHWLISDGQIIGDNPDKKGSVLWTKANYNNYELNLYFQTDSPDYDSGVFVRGPSHQVQIGVSRSLKIDLTGCIYCPKDLQGKYPIQSDKVKTTHKLGEWNALKIRVINNRIVTHLNGELINDYMTAAMPKEGPIGLQVHAGVHQKMRFKNLEIQPTRYDEPGVVEPQYDGIPVPVPNGATVLFDGKDLSLWRGMPRKGVENPAGEVRWKVESGFMQVTPRQGGITLKEPLLTSGHLHIEWATPAEVTDQGQGRGNSGVFIQGFPEVQVLDSFNNKTYHDGQASALYKHAPPLVNASRGPGKWQKYDIHFSRAEVENGKVTKPAYLTVYHNGILTQDKIPFLNRAQNGGLSLQDHNNPVRFRNIWFLPTE
;
A
#
# COMPACT_ATOMS: atom_id res chain seq x y z
N MET A 1 -44.37 -57.37 -12.21
CA MET A 1 -44.69 -56.06 -11.61
C MET A 1 -43.41 -55.27 -11.51
N LYS A 2 -43.13 -54.38 -12.48
CA LYS A 2 -41.89 -53.57 -12.53
C LYS A 2 -42.23 -52.18 -12.00
N LEU A 3 -41.55 -51.71 -10.91
CA LEU A 3 -41.63 -50.34 -10.42
C LEU A 3 -40.75 -49.42 -11.27
N PRO A 4 -41.14 -48.19 -11.56
CA PRO A 4 -40.33 -47.23 -12.26
C PRO A 4 -39.38 -46.51 -11.29
N ILE A 5 -38.09 -46.38 -11.70
CA ILE A 5 -37.08 -45.58 -11.04
C ILE A 5 -37.28 -44.12 -11.50
N THR A 6 -37.67 -43.25 -10.56
CA THR A 6 -37.74 -41.80 -10.81
C THR A 6 -36.37 -41.21 -10.61
N LEU A 7 -35.77 -40.68 -11.66
CA LEU A 7 -34.52 -39.91 -11.62
C LEU A 7 -34.87 -38.49 -11.10
N LEU A 8 -34.38 -38.14 -9.91
CA LEU A 8 -34.37 -36.76 -9.42
C LEU A 8 -33.13 -36.03 -10.01
N THR A 9 -33.37 -35.15 -10.95
CA THR A 9 -32.36 -34.22 -11.42
C THR A 9 -32.19 -33.07 -10.43
N LEU A 10 -31.09 -33.04 -9.69
CA LEU A 10 -30.65 -31.88 -8.90
C LEU A 10 -30.17 -30.80 -9.85
N ALA A 11 -30.91 -29.72 -9.99
CA ALA A 11 -30.46 -28.51 -10.65
C ALA A 11 -29.50 -27.77 -9.71
N ALA A 12 -28.20 -27.78 -10.02
CA ALA A 12 -27.22 -26.96 -9.35
C ALA A 12 -27.45 -25.49 -9.76
N LEU A 13 -28.05 -24.70 -8.88
CA LEU A 13 -28.09 -23.24 -8.99
C LEU A 13 -26.68 -22.71 -8.69
N SER A 14 -25.91 -22.43 -9.74
CA SER A 14 -24.67 -21.67 -9.65
C SER A 14 -25.02 -20.20 -9.34
N PHE A 15 -24.88 -19.81 -8.08
CA PHE A 15 -24.86 -18.40 -7.71
C PHE A 15 -23.55 -17.79 -8.24
N HIS A 16 -23.60 -17.20 -9.42
CA HIS A 16 -22.62 -16.22 -9.83
C HIS A 16 -22.90 -14.96 -9.01
N SER A 17 -22.07 -14.68 -8.03
CA SER A 17 -22.01 -13.35 -7.44
C SER A 17 -21.52 -12.41 -8.55
N LEU A 18 -22.45 -11.69 -9.15
CA LEU A 18 -22.13 -10.52 -9.96
C LEU A 18 -21.42 -9.54 -9.03
N ALA A 19 -20.08 -9.49 -9.10
CA ALA A 19 -19.35 -8.34 -8.61
C ALA A 19 -19.96 -7.15 -9.37
N GLN A 20 -20.65 -6.26 -8.67
CA GLN A 20 -21.16 -5.03 -9.21
C GLN A 20 -19.94 -4.26 -9.69
N GLU A 21 -19.70 -4.17 -11.00
CA GLU A 21 -18.70 -3.25 -11.56
C GLU A 21 -19.13 -1.86 -11.09
N GLU A 22 -18.34 -1.27 -10.20
CA GLU A 22 -18.54 0.10 -9.75
C GLU A 22 -18.40 0.98 -10.99
N SER A 23 -19.50 1.59 -11.42
CA SER A 23 -19.56 2.34 -12.67
C SER A 23 -18.67 3.60 -12.57
N LEU A 24 -17.93 3.89 -13.65
CA LEU A 24 -17.20 5.14 -13.82
C LEU A 24 -18.16 6.33 -13.68
N THR A 25 -17.82 7.27 -12.82
CA THR A 25 -18.59 8.48 -12.57
C THR A 25 -17.88 9.68 -13.18
N PRO A 26 -18.50 10.43 -14.09
CA PRO A 26 -17.91 11.65 -14.62
C PRO A 26 -17.67 12.69 -13.50
N ILE A 27 -16.45 13.23 -13.42
CA ILE A 27 -16.10 14.38 -12.59
C ILE A 27 -16.06 15.70 -13.39
N PHE A 28 -16.30 15.59 -14.69
CA PHE A 28 -16.54 16.69 -15.62
C PHE A 28 -17.79 16.39 -16.47
N ASN A 29 -18.73 17.30 -16.46
CA ASN A 29 -20.05 17.12 -17.10
C ASN A 29 -20.08 17.45 -18.61
N GLY A 30 -18.93 17.86 -19.20
CA GLY A 30 -18.81 18.25 -20.61
C GLY A 30 -19.40 19.61 -20.95
N ARG A 31 -19.94 20.38 -19.99
CA ARG A 31 -20.71 21.61 -20.26
C ARG A 31 -20.17 22.85 -19.54
N ASN A 32 -19.76 22.69 -18.29
CA ASN A 32 -19.29 23.78 -17.44
C ASN A 32 -18.32 23.28 -16.38
N LEU A 33 -17.74 24.17 -15.59
CA LEU A 33 -16.82 23.86 -14.49
C LEU A 33 -17.55 23.70 -13.13
N ASP A 34 -18.82 23.33 -13.11
CA ASP A 34 -19.49 22.93 -11.88
C ASP A 34 -18.73 21.73 -11.26
N GLY A 35 -18.48 21.80 -9.94
CA GLY A 35 -17.63 20.80 -9.28
C GLY A 35 -16.12 21.10 -9.30
N TRP A 36 -15.71 22.18 -10.00
CA TRP A 36 -14.33 22.67 -10.05
C TRP A 36 -14.23 24.05 -9.38
N ASN A 37 -13.07 24.38 -8.83
CA ASN A 37 -12.83 25.62 -8.11
C ASN A 37 -12.29 26.68 -9.08
N THR A 38 -13.11 27.69 -9.35
CA THR A 38 -12.83 28.82 -10.25
C THR A 38 -12.91 30.17 -9.53
N ASP A 39 -12.86 30.18 -8.19
CA ASP A 39 -12.99 31.40 -7.39
C ASP A 39 -11.78 32.34 -7.53
N ASP A 40 -10.62 31.78 -7.87
CA ASP A 40 -9.41 32.54 -8.18
C ASP A 40 -9.50 33.13 -9.59
N ALA A 41 -9.29 34.44 -9.73
CA ALA A 41 -9.40 35.15 -11.01
C ALA A 41 -8.38 34.67 -12.06
N LEU A 42 -7.18 34.26 -11.67
CA LEU A 42 -6.18 33.70 -12.58
C LEU A 42 -6.63 32.33 -13.09
N VAL A 43 -7.14 31.47 -12.21
CA VAL A 43 -7.72 30.18 -12.60
C VAL A 43 -8.87 30.42 -13.57
N ALA A 44 -9.81 31.28 -13.26
CA ALA A 44 -10.95 31.59 -14.11
C ALA A 44 -10.53 32.14 -15.49
N SER A 45 -9.39 32.84 -15.61
CA SER A 45 -8.87 33.34 -16.88
C SER A 45 -8.14 32.31 -17.73
N HIS A 46 -7.60 31.26 -17.09
CA HIS A 46 -6.83 30.21 -17.79
C HIS A 46 -7.66 29.00 -18.20
N TRP A 47 -8.82 28.78 -17.56
CA TRP A 47 -9.58 27.55 -17.73
C TRP A 47 -10.95 27.83 -18.33
N LEU A 48 -11.23 27.25 -19.49
CA LEU A 48 -12.49 27.42 -20.22
C LEU A 48 -13.02 26.08 -20.73
N ILE A 49 -14.27 26.07 -21.18
CA ILE A 49 -14.91 24.92 -21.79
C ILE A 49 -15.19 25.20 -23.24
N SER A 50 -14.82 24.27 -24.14
CA SER A 50 -15.24 24.23 -25.52
C SER A 50 -15.36 22.79 -26.00
N ASP A 51 -16.39 22.51 -26.78
CA ASP A 51 -16.62 21.23 -27.46
C ASP A 51 -16.56 20.01 -26.49
N GLY A 52 -17.12 20.16 -25.29
CA GLY A 52 -17.09 19.09 -24.30
C GLY A 52 -15.72 18.83 -23.64
N GLN A 53 -14.79 19.78 -23.76
CA GLN A 53 -13.42 19.69 -23.28
C GLN A 53 -13.14 20.78 -22.23
N ILE A 54 -12.35 20.47 -21.22
CA ILE A 54 -11.67 21.45 -20.38
C ILE A 54 -10.42 21.91 -21.13
N ILE A 55 -10.27 23.21 -21.33
CA ILE A 55 -9.11 23.81 -21.99
C ILE A 55 -8.37 24.66 -20.97
N GLY A 56 -7.11 24.32 -20.70
CA GLY A 56 -6.17 25.15 -19.96
C GLY A 56 -5.27 25.91 -20.93
N ASP A 57 -5.37 27.24 -20.93
CA ASP A 57 -4.61 28.13 -21.81
C ASP A 57 -4.03 29.29 -20.97
N ASN A 58 -2.71 29.45 -20.93
CA ASN A 58 -2.03 30.48 -20.14
C ASN A 58 -1.15 31.39 -21.00
N PRO A 59 -1.74 32.28 -21.81
CA PRO A 59 -0.99 33.20 -22.67
C PRO A 59 -0.07 34.16 -21.92
N ASP A 60 -0.38 34.46 -20.66
CA ASP A 60 0.44 35.29 -19.76
C ASP A 60 1.64 34.52 -19.14
N LYS A 61 1.77 33.20 -19.44
CA LYS A 61 2.79 32.30 -18.93
C LYS A 61 2.81 32.16 -17.41
N LYS A 62 1.73 32.52 -16.70
CA LYS A 62 1.58 32.19 -15.28
C LYS A 62 1.04 30.78 -15.11
N GLY A 63 1.41 30.14 -14.01
CA GLY A 63 0.90 28.82 -13.67
C GLY A 63 -0.42 28.91 -12.93
N SER A 64 -1.34 27.98 -13.20
CA SER A 64 -2.54 27.77 -12.41
C SER A 64 -2.92 26.30 -12.34
N VAL A 65 -3.71 25.95 -11.33
CA VAL A 65 -4.24 24.61 -11.14
C VAL A 65 -5.74 24.69 -10.94
N LEU A 66 -6.48 24.00 -11.81
CA LEU A 66 -7.92 23.85 -11.69
C LEU A 66 -8.20 22.63 -10.76
N TRP A 67 -8.65 22.90 -9.55
CA TRP A 67 -8.92 21.90 -8.53
C TRP A 67 -10.39 21.45 -8.54
N THR A 68 -10.64 20.15 -8.30
CA THR A 68 -12.00 19.70 -7.95
C THR A 68 -12.42 20.26 -6.60
N LYS A 69 -13.73 20.57 -6.42
CA LYS A 69 -14.30 20.93 -5.11
C LYS A 69 -14.39 19.72 -4.18
N ALA A 70 -14.60 18.53 -4.75
CA ALA A 70 -14.65 17.27 -4.02
C ALA A 70 -13.25 16.75 -3.69
N ASN A 71 -13.14 16.05 -2.57
CA ASN A 71 -11.98 15.26 -2.20
C ASN A 71 -12.20 13.79 -2.54
N TYR A 72 -11.12 13.10 -2.88
CA TYR A 72 -11.12 11.68 -3.24
C TYR A 72 -10.08 10.93 -2.41
N ASN A 73 -10.43 9.71 -1.98
CA ASN A 73 -9.55 8.83 -1.21
C ASN A 73 -8.85 7.83 -2.16
N ASN A 74 -9.28 6.58 -2.20
CA ASN A 74 -8.77 5.57 -3.13
C ASN A 74 -9.62 5.58 -4.39
N TYR A 75 -8.99 5.78 -5.55
CA TYR A 75 -9.71 5.89 -6.81
C TYR A 75 -8.87 5.46 -8.01
N GLU A 76 -9.56 5.12 -9.08
CA GLU A 76 -9.03 5.07 -10.43
C GLU A 76 -9.63 6.25 -11.21
N LEU A 77 -8.78 7.09 -11.77
CA LEU A 77 -9.13 8.22 -12.64
C LEU A 77 -8.73 7.89 -14.07
N ASN A 78 -9.68 7.96 -14.97
CA ASN A 78 -9.46 7.87 -16.41
C ASN A 78 -9.69 9.25 -17.04
N LEU A 79 -8.82 9.64 -17.94
CA LEU A 79 -8.97 10.88 -18.71
C LEU A 79 -8.24 10.79 -20.03
N TYR A 80 -8.61 11.67 -20.97
CA TYR A 80 -7.84 11.93 -22.18
C TYR A 80 -7.27 13.34 -22.12
N PHE A 81 -6.03 13.49 -22.58
CA PHE A 81 -5.40 14.79 -22.75
C PHE A 81 -4.79 14.94 -24.15
N GLN A 82 -4.65 16.17 -24.60
CA GLN A 82 -4.01 16.54 -25.84
C GLN A 82 -3.36 17.91 -25.72
N THR A 83 -2.25 18.11 -26.40
CA THR A 83 -1.65 19.43 -26.65
C THR A 83 -1.05 19.48 -28.04
N ASP A 84 -1.13 20.65 -28.70
CA ASP A 84 -0.49 20.91 -29.96
C ASP A 84 0.86 21.62 -29.76
N SER A 85 1.20 22.00 -28.54
CA SER A 85 2.42 22.71 -28.19
C SER A 85 3.58 21.72 -28.05
N PRO A 86 4.69 21.88 -28.81
CA PRO A 86 5.86 21.01 -28.66
C PRO A 86 6.61 21.25 -27.32
N ASP A 87 6.47 22.45 -26.75
CA ASP A 87 6.99 22.82 -25.45
C ASP A 87 5.85 23.07 -24.47
N TYR A 88 5.62 22.13 -23.59
CA TYR A 88 4.55 22.16 -22.61
C TYR A 88 4.96 21.42 -21.34
N ASP A 89 4.40 21.84 -20.23
CA ASP A 89 4.62 21.28 -18.90
C ASP A 89 3.31 21.37 -18.13
N SER A 90 2.71 20.23 -17.89
CA SER A 90 1.39 20.09 -17.28
C SER A 90 1.36 18.89 -16.35
N GLY A 91 0.20 18.57 -15.82
CA GLY A 91 0.04 17.36 -15.02
C GLY A 91 -1.30 17.28 -14.29
N VAL A 92 -1.51 16.12 -13.71
CA VAL A 92 -2.67 15.82 -12.86
C VAL A 92 -2.19 15.64 -11.42
N PHE A 93 -2.53 16.57 -10.55
CA PHE A 93 -2.32 16.41 -9.12
C PHE A 93 -3.29 15.41 -8.53
N VAL A 94 -2.79 14.58 -7.62
CA VAL A 94 -3.56 13.56 -6.94
C VAL A 94 -3.58 13.82 -5.43
N ARG A 95 -4.78 13.89 -4.85
CA ARG A 95 -5.03 14.21 -3.43
C ARG A 95 -4.33 15.49 -2.94
N GLY A 96 -4.37 16.54 -3.77
CA GLY A 96 -3.77 17.85 -3.46
C GLY A 96 -2.36 18.03 -4.04
N PRO A 97 -1.63 19.08 -3.63
CA PRO A 97 -0.48 19.60 -4.36
C PRO A 97 0.84 18.84 -4.13
N SER A 98 0.84 17.79 -3.32
CA SER A 98 2.08 17.09 -2.95
C SER A 98 2.58 16.10 -4.00
N HIS A 99 1.68 15.51 -4.78
CA HIS A 99 1.99 14.50 -5.79
C HIS A 99 1.29 14.83 -7.10
N GLN A 100 2.03 14.74 -8.19
CA GLN A 100 1.54 15.01 -9.52
C GLN A 100 1.94 13.86 -10.47
N VAL A 101 1.02 13.44 -11.30
CA VAL A 101 1.33 12.69 -12.52
C VAL A 101 1.67 13.70 -13.59
N GLN A 102 2.92 13.73 -14.01
CA GLN A 102 3.44 14.68 -14.99
C GLN A 102 2.78 14.46 -16.36
N ILE A 103 2.55 15.53 -17.09
CA ILE A 103 2.19 15.52 -18.51
C ILE A 103 3.15 16.48 -19.23
N GLY A 104 4.05 15.94 -20.07
CA GLY A 104 4.95 16.70 -20.91
C GLY A 104 6.37 16.86 -20.38
N VAL A 105 7.04 17.89 -20.92
CA VAL A 105 8.47 18.09 -20.75
C VAL A 105 8.79 18.81 -19.45
N SER A 106 9.43 18.12 -18.52
CA SER A 106 9.87 18.71 -17.26
C SER A 106 10.77 19.92 -17.46
N ARG A 107 10.48 21.07 -16.83
CA ARG A 107 11.30 22.28 -16.90
C ARG A 107 12.73 22.07 -16.36
N SER A 108 12.89 21.22 -15.37
CA SER A 108 14.18 20.98 -14.73
C SER A 108 15.04 19.94 -15.46
N LEU A 109 14.44 18.85 -15.95
CA LEU A 109 15.18 17.75 -16.57
C LEU A 109 15.23 17.82 -18.11
N LYS A 110 14.36 18.63 -18.74
CA LYS A 110 14.27 18.81 -20.21
C LYS A 110 13.97 17.52 -20.98
N ILE A 111 13.26 16.60 -20.34
CA ILE A 111 12.79 15.34 -20.93
C ILE A 111 11.28 15.20 -20.72
N ASP A 112 10.63 14.48 -21.61
CA ASP A 112 9.23 14.13 -21.48
C ASP A 112 9.06 13.08 -20.38
N LEU A 113 8.27 13.41 -19.37
CA LEU A 113 7.98 12.58 -18.21
C LEU A 113 6.48 12.28 -18.08
N THR A 114 5.74 12.30 -19.20
CA THR A 114 4.30 12.03 -19.20
C THR A 114 3.97 10.68 -18.53
N GLY A 115 3.12 10.71 -17.52
CA GLY A 115 2.79 9.54 -16.70
C GLY A 115 3.76 9.26 -15.55
N CYS A 116 4.94 9.92 -15.50
CA CYS A 116 5.88 9.81 -14.38
C CYS A 116 5.39 10.60 -13.16
N ILE A 117 5.93 10.30 -12.00
CA ILE A 117 5.54 10.94 -10.75
C ILE A 117 6.47 12.12 -10.46
N TYR A 118 5.87 13.30 -10.21
CA TYR A 118 6.53 14.47 -9.67
C TYR A 118 6.09 14.67 -8.22
N CYS A 119 7.03 14.69 -7.31
CA CYS A 119 6.81 14.92 -5.88
C CYS A 119 7.97 15.77 -5.31
N PRO A 120 7.83 17.11 -5.25
CA PRO A 120 8.95 18.01 -4.96
C PRO A 120 9.53 17.87 -3.55
N LYS A 121 8.80 17.21 -2.65
CA LYS A 121 9.23 16.96 -1.25
C LYS A 121 9.52 15.48 -0.97
N ASP A 122 9.52 14.63 -1.99
CA ASP A 122 9.84 13.22 -1.80
C ASP A 122 11.34 13.04 -1.48
N LEU A 123 11.64 12.17 -0.54
CA LEU A 123 13.03 11.91 -0.10
C LEU A 123 13.84 11.14 -1.14
N GLN A 124 13.18 10.55 -2.12
CA GLN A 124 13.82 9.88 -3.26
C GLN A 124 14.09 10.85 -4.43
N GLY A 125 13.78 12.13 -4.25
CA GLY A 125 13.96 13.18 -5.25
C GLY A 125 12.66 13.63 -5.90
N LYS A 126 12.72 14.76 -6.64
CA LYS A 126 11.53 15.37 -7.26
C LYS A 126 10.80 14.46 -8.26
N TYR A 127 11.55 13.60 -8.93
CA TYR A 127 11.03 12.59 -9.85
C TYR A 127 11.52 11.22 -9.39
N PRO A 128 10.87 10.66 -8.35
CA PRO A 128 11.35 9.44 -7.67
C PRO A 128 11.33 8.22 -8.57
N ILE A 129 10.48 8.22 -9.59
CA ILE A 129 10.40 7.16 -10.59
C ILE A 129 10.18 7.76 -11.98
N GLN A 130 10.91 7.24 -12.96
CA GLN A 130 10.86 7.64 -14.37
C GLN A 130 10.79 6.38 -15.23
N SER A 131 10.30 6.53 -16.48
CA SER A 131 10.16 5.41 -17.39
C SER A 131 10.57 5.82 -18.81
N ASP A 132 11.44 5.04 -19.42
CA ASP A 132 11.82 5.22 -20.83
C ASP A 132 10.69 4.88 -21.81
N LYS A 133 9.66 4.16 -21.36
CA LYS A 133 8.48 3.80 -22.15
C LYS A 133 7.69 5.02 -22.63
N VAL A 134 7.81 6.16 -21.94
CA VAL A 134 7.17 7.43 -22.34
C VAL A 134 7.51 7.78 -23.78
N LYS A 135 8.78 7.61 -24.20
CA LYS A 135 9.28 7.98 -25.54
C LYS A 135 8.55 7.28 -26.67
N THR A 136 8.06 6.08 -26.45
CA THR A 136 7.37 5.25 -27.45
C THR A 136 5.86 5.25 -27.30
N THR A 137 5.36 5.66 -26.13
CA THR A 137 3.94 5.55 -25.78
C THR A 137 3.20 6.87 -25.92
N HIS A 138 3.86 8.00 -25.58
CA HIS A 138 3.28 9.33 -25.69
C HIS A 138 3.21 9.79 -27.16
N LYS A 139 2.07 10.35 -27.57
CA LYS A 139 1.79 10.82 -28.92
C LYS A 139 1.46 12.31 -28.91
N LEU A 140 2.47 13.12 -29.21
CA LEU A 140 2.29 14.58 -29.30
C LEU A 140 1.29 14.96 -30.40
N GLY A 141 0.41 15.90 -30.11
CA GLY A 141 -0.63 16.36 -31.04
C GLY A 141 -1.85 15.42 -31.14
N GLU A 142 -1.80 14.23 -30.57
CA GLU A 142 -2.92 13.28 -30.54
C GLU A 142 -3.58 13.23 -29.16
N TRP A 143 -4.77 12.65 -29.09
CA TRP A 143 -5.39 12.30 -27.82
C TRP A 143 -4.67 11.13 -27.18
N ASN A 144 -4.22 11.32 -25.95
CA ASN A 144 -3.59 10.29 -25.14
C ASN A 144 -4.52 9.90 -23.99
N ALA A 145 -4.72 8.60 -23.79
CA ALA A 145 -5.43 8.06 -22.66
C ALA A 145 -4.48 7.96 -21.45
N LEU A 146 -4.86 8.57 -20.34
CA LEU A 146 -4.12 8.49 -19.07
C LEU A 146 -5.02 7.87 -18.00
N LYS A 147 -4.57 6.76 -17.44
CA LYS A 147 -5.20 6.10 -16.29
C LYS A 147 -4.30 6.26 -15.07
N ILE A 148 -4.88 6.73 -13.99
CA ILE A 148 -4.20 6.96 -12.71
C ILE A 148 -4.96 6.22 -11.61
N ARG A 149 -4.33 5.22 -11.00
CA ARG A 149 -4.88 4.49 -9.87
C ARG A 149 -4.14 4.91 -8.59
N VAL A 150 -4.88 5.41 -7.61
CA VAL A 150 -4.34 5.87 -6.32
C VAL A 150 -4.96 5.05 -5.21
N ILE A 151 -4.12 4.27 -4.49
CA ILE A 151 -4.57 3.43 -3.38
C ILE A 151 -3.61 3.57 -2.21
N ASN A 152 -4.11 4.07 -1.08
CA ASN A 152 -3.27 4.42 0.08
C ASN A 152 -2.08 5.29 -0.38
N ASN A 153 -0.84 4.83 -0.25
CA ASN A 153 0.36 5.56 -0.67
C ASN A 153 0.90 5.10 -2.05
N ARG A 154 0.14 4.29 -2.82
CA ARG A 154 0.57 3.78 -4.13
C ARG A 154 -0.10 4.54 -5.25
N ILE A 155 0.69 4.93 -6.26
CA ILE A 155 0.25 5.57 -7.50
C ILE A 155 0.68 4.68 -8.67
N VAL A 156 -0.27 4.19 -9.45
CA VAL A 156 -0.01 3.42 -10.66
C VAL A 156 -0.53 4.20 -11.86
N THR A 157 0.29 4.35 -12.89
CA THR A 157 -0.06 5.12 -14.09
C THR A 157 0.07 4.29 -15.35
N HIS A 158 -0.92 4.41 -16.23
CA HIS A 158 -0.86 3.84 -17.56
C HIS A 158 -1.09 4.96 -18.59
N LEU A 159 -0.28 4.98 -19.62
CA LEU A 159 -0.41 5.89 -20.78
C LEU A 159 -0.71 5.05 -22.01
N ASN A 160 -1.82 5.34 -22.70
CA ASN A 160 -2.25 4.58 -23.86
C ASN A 160 -2.29 3.05 -23.67
N GLY A 161 -2.64 2.61 -22.44
CA GLY A 161 -2.68 1.21 -22.03
C GLY A 161 -1.35 0.63 -21.52
N GLU A 162 -0.21 1.29 -21.74
CA GLU A 162 1.10 0.84 -21.27
C GLU A 162 1.36 1.28 -19.82
N LEU A 163 1.80 0.36 -18.96
CA LEU A 163 2.23 0.68 -17.60
C LEU A 163 3.49 1.55 -17.63
N ILE A 164 3.36 2.79 -17.16
CA ILE A 164 4.47 3.75 -17.06
C ILE A 164 5.14 3.68 -15.68
N ASN A 165 4.35 3.77 -14.62
CA ASN A 165 4.87 3.73 -13.27
C ASN A 165 3.97 2.94 -12.33
N ASP A 166 4.61 2.33 -11.34
CA ASP A 166 4.03 1.75 -10.16
C ASP A 166 4.87 2.20 -8.97
N TYR A 167 4.41 3.20 -8.24
CA TYR A 167 5.19 3.91 -7.24
C TYR A 167 4.51 3.91 -5.88
N MET A 168 5.27 3.50 -4.86
CA MET A 168 4.87 3.61 -3.46
C MET A 168 5.61 4.80 -2.84
N THR A 169 4.87 5.84 -2.44
CA THR A 169 5.44 6.97 -1.70
C THR A 169 5.44 6.70 -0.19
N ALA A 170 6.42 7.26 0.51
CA ALA A 170 6.52 7.13 1.97
C ALA A 170 5.40 7.89 2.72
N ALA A 171 4.83 8.93 2.11
CA ALA A 171 3.72 9.69 2.69
C ALA A 171 2.89 10.39 1.63
N MET A 172 1.57 10.27 1.74
CA MET A 172 0.59 10.95 0.91
C MET A 172 -0.64 11.31 1.77
N PRO A 173 -1.35 12.42 1.49
CA PRO A 173 -2.65 12.67 2.12
C PRO A 173 -3.62 11.50 1.89
N LYS A 174 -4.40 11.15 2.92
CA LYS A 174 -5.38 10.06 2.80
C LYS A 174 -6.47 10.37 1.77
N GLU A 175 -6.83 11.64 1.64
CA GLU A 175 -7.80 12.17 0.69
C GLU A 175 -7.42 13.59 0.28
N GLY A 176 -7.95 14.06 -0.81
CA GLY A 176 -7.77 15.43 -1.29
C GLY A 176 -8.31 15.62 -2.70
N PRO A 177 -8.29 16.87 -3.21
CA PRO A 177 -8.79 17.19 -4.54
C PRO A 177 -7.85 16.68 -5.65
N ILE A 178 -8.41 16.54 -6.84
CA ILE A 178 -7.69 16.32 -8.09
C ILE A 178 -7.47 17.68 -8.74
N GLY A 179 -6.28 17.92 -9.31
CA GLY A 179 -5.95 19.20 -9.96
C GLY A 179 -5.39 19.02 -11.37
N LEU A 180 -5.86 19.80 -12.31
CA LEU A 180 -5.29 19.93 -13.67
C LEU A 180 -4.39 21.16 -13.70
N GLN A 181 -3.19 21.06 -14.27
CA GLN A 181 -2.21 22.14 -14.26
C GLN A 181 -1.96 22.73 -15.64
N VAL A 182 -1.75 24.06 -15.69
CA VAL A 182 -0.89 24.74 -16.68
C VAL A 182 0.30 25.35 -15.93
N HIS A 183 1.52 25.00 -16.34
CA HIS A 183 2.75 25.36 -15.62
C HIS A 183 3.19 26.79 -15.99
N ALA A 184 3.84 27.47 -15.03
CA ALA A 184 4.43 28.79 -15.26
C ALA A 184 5.66 28.74 -16.18
N GLY A 185 5.95 29.86 -16.85
CA GLY A 185 7.17 30.02 -17.67
C GLY A 185 7.05 29.50 -19.11
N VAL A 186 5.92 28.97 -19.50
CA VAL A 186 5.62 28.54 -20.87
C VAL A 186 4.18 28.89 -21.22
N HIS A 187 3.95 29.39 -22.43
CA HIS A 187 2.60 29.46 -22.98
C HIS A 187 2.26 28.10 -23.57
N GLN A 188 1.19 27.51 -23.08
CA GLN A 188 0.72 26.20 -23.51
C GLN A 188 -0.79 26.13 -23.54
N LYS A 189 -1.31 25.29 -24.41
CA LYS A 189 -2.73 25.00 -24.52
C LYS A 189 -2.95 23.50 -24.34
N MET A 190 -3.56 23.14 -23.22
CA MET A 190 -3.88 21.76 -22.86
C MET A 190 -5.37 21.51 -23.01
N ARG A 191 -5.73 20.35 -23.51
CA ARG A 191 -7.12 19.90 -23.60
C ARG A 191 -7.31 18.63 -22.80
N PHE A 192 -8.43 18.55 -22.07
CA PHE A 192 -8.80 17.39 -21.29
C PHE A 192 -10.26 17.02 -21.55
N LYS A 193 -10.56 15.73 -21.65
CA LYS A 193 -11.94 15.22 -21.81
C LYS A 193 -12.12 13.86 -21.14
N ASN A 194 -13.39 13.45 -20.97
CA ASN A 194 -13.78 12.15 -20.40
C ASN A 194 -13.07 11.89 -19.08
N LEU A 195 -13.16 12.87 -18.15
CA LEU A 195 -12.62 12.72 -16.82
C LEU A 195 -13.64 11.92 -15.99
N GLU A 196 -13.31 10.67 -15.74
CA GLU A 196 -14.17 9.72 -15.06
C GLU A 196 -13.42 9.07 -13.91
N ILE A 197 -14.10 8.90 -12.79
CA ILE A 197 -13.53 8.33 -11.57
C ILE A 197 -14.38 7.15 -11.09
N GLN A 198 -13.71 6.16 -10.50
CA GLN A 198 -14.36 5.13 -9.72
C GLN A 198 -13.59 4.89 -8.42
N PRO A 199 -14.27 4.57 -7.32
CA PRO A 199 -13.60 4.06 -6.13
C PRO A 199 -12.79 2.81 -6.48
N THR A 200 -11.64 2.64 -5.85
CA THR A 200 -10.82 1.46 -6.10
C THR A 200 -10.31 0.84 -4.81
N ARG A 201 -9.98 -0.44 -4.89
CA ARG A 201 -9.37 -1.24 -3.83
C ARG A 201 -8.15 -1.94 -4.39
N TYR A 202 -7.34 -2.47 -3.53
CA TYR A 202 -6.32 -3.42 -3.96
C TYR A 202 -6.97 -4.64 -4.58
N ASP A 203 -6.32 -5.22 -5.57
CA ASP A 203 -6.70 -6.50 -6.13
C ASP A 203 -6.52 -7.60 -5.06
N GLU A 204 -7.33 -8.66 -5.13
CA GLU A 204 -7.17 -9.79 -4.23
C GLU A 204 -5.82 -10.47 -4.48
N PRO A 205 -4.97 -10.64 -3.44
CA PRO A 205 -3.70 -11.33 -3.60
C PRO A 205 -3.90 -12.76 -4.09
N GLY A 206 -3.27 -13.11 -5.22
CA GLY A 206 -3.31 -14.46 -5.75
C GLY A 206 -2.73 -15.47 -4.76
N VAL A 207 -3.35 -16.65 -4.63
CA VAL A 207 -2.84 -17.72 -3.77
C VAL A 207 -1.68 -18.41 -4.46
N VAL A 208 -0.58 -18.61 -3.72
CA VAL A 208 0.61 -19.31 -4.20
C VAL A 208 1.01 -20.43 -3.23
N GLU A 209 1.68 -21.46 -3.75
CA GLU A 209 2.17 -22.57 -2.92
C GLU A 209 3.33 -22.08 -2.02
N PRO A 210 3.23 -22.29 -0.68
CA PRO A 210 4.31 -21.95 0.25
C PRO A 210 5.57 -22.78 0.01
N GLN A 211 6.75 -22.15 0.14
CA GLN A 211 8.05 -22.86 0.01
C GLN A 211 8.59 -23.36 1.36
N TYR A 212 7.96 -22.98 2.48
CA TYR A 212 8.36 -23.42 3.81
C TYR A 212 7.60 -24.67 4.25
N ASP A 213 8.32 -25.69 4.69
CA ASP A 213 7.78 -26.99 5.10
C ASP A 213 7.38 -27.09 6.58
N GLY A 214 7.74 -26.10 7.41
CA GLY A 214 7.48 -26.06 8.84
C GLY A 214 8.63 -26.58 9.70
N ILE A 215 9.78 -26.93 9.09
CA ILE A 215 11.01 -27.27 9.83
C ILE A 215 11.66 -25.96 10.33
N PRO A 216 12.07 -25.85 11.61
CA PRO A 216 12.71 -24.65 12.11
C PRO A 216 13.95 -24.26 11.32
N VAL A 217 14.04 -22.99 10.93
CA VAL A 217 15.18 -22.46 10.19
C VAL A 217 16.38 -22.35 11.12
N PRO A 218 17.58 -22.87 10.74
CA PRO A 218 18.77 -22.69 11.56
C PRO A 218 19.10 -21.22 11.82
N VAL A 219 19.51 -20.89 13.02
CA VAL A 219 19.95 -19.54 13.38
C VAL A 219 21.30 -19.28 12.71
N PRO A 220 21.45 -18.22 11.87
CA PRO A 220 22.70 -17.93 11.20
C PRO A 220 23.76 -17.39 12.17
N ASN A 221 25.03 -17.54 11.80
CA ASN A 221 26.14 -16.95 12.58
C ASN A 221 25.98 -15.42 12.65
N GLY A 222 26.22 -14.86 13.83
CA GLY A 222 26.09 -13.42 14.09
C GLY A 222 24.67 -12.95 14.42
N ALA A 223 23.67 -13.82 14.33
CA ALA A 223 22.32 -13.46 14.76
C ALA A 223 22.17 -13.49 16.29
N THR A 224 21.42 -12.54 16.82
CA THR A 224 20.95 -12.52 18.20
C THR A 224 19.67 -13.33 18.32
N VAL A 225 19.67 -14.37 19.15
CA VAL A 225 18.47 -15.15 19.46
C VAL A 225 17.57 -14.36 20.40
N LEU A 226 16.34 -14.11 19.98
CA LEU A 226 15.35 -13.36 20.74
C LEU A 226 14.35 -14.28 21.46
N PHE A 227 14.20 -15.51 20.97
CA PHE A 227 13.45 -16.57 21.62
C PHE A 227 13.89 -17.94 21.10
N ASP A 228 14.40 -18.79 21.98
CA ASP A 228 14.93 -20.13 21.70
C ASP A 228 14.02 -21.29 22.15
N GLY A 229 12.81 -20.95 22.61
CA GLY A 229 11.84 -21.94 23.09
C GLY A 229 11.90 -22.24 24.59
N LYS A 230 12.74 -21.57 25.37
CA LYS A 230 12.95 -21.87 26.80
C LYS A 230 12.23 -20.92 27.75
N ASP A 231 12.44 -19.61 27.58
CA ASP A 231 11.87 -18.60 28.47
C ASP A 231 11.61 -17.27 27.79
N LEU A 232 10.98 -16.34 28.50
CA LEU A 232 10.63 -14.99 28.03
C LEU A 232 11.46 -13.91 28.74
N SER A 233 12.67 -14.23 29.21
CA SER A 233 13.53 -13.33 29.98
C SER A 233 13.89 -12.04 29.22
N LEU A 234 13.98 -12.08 27.87
CA LEU A 234 14.22 -10.92 27.01
C LEU A 234 12.98 -10.06 26.76
N TRP A 235 11.80 -10.51 27.17
CA TRP A 235 10.52 -9.87 26.90
C TRP A 235 9.90 -9.26 28.15
N ARG A 236 9.03 -8.26 27.95
CA ARG A 236 8.12 -7.70 28.97
C ARG A 236 6.71 -7.64 28.45
N GLY A 237 5.74 -7.73 29.35
CA GLY A 237 4.33 -7.58 29.04
C GLY A 237 4.00 -6.14 28.65
N MET A 238 3.12 -5.99 27.69
CA MET A 238 2.57 -4.70 27.29
C MET A 238 1.25 -4.44 28.03
N PRO A 239 0.94 -3.17 28.36
CA PRO A 239 -0.35 -2.81 28.93
C PRO A 239 -1.48 -3.08 27.93
N ARG A 240 -2.63 -3.48 28.45
CA ARG A 240 -3.86 -3.62 27.68
C ARG A 240 -4.98 -2.87 28.38
N LYS A 241 -5.86 -2.20 27.62
CA LYS A 241 -7.02 -1.49 28.20
C LYS A 241 -7.87 -2.45 29.05
N GLY A 242 -8.08 -2.09 30.31
CA GLY A 242 -8.86 -2.89 31.27
C GLY A 242 -8.11 -4.09 31.87
N VAL A 243 -6.80 -4.21 31.63
CA VAL A 243 -5.94 -5.24 32.25
C VAL A 243 -4.78 -4.54 32.94
N GLU A 244 -4.76 -4.58 34.25
CA GLU A 244 -3.65 -4.03 35.03
C GLU A 244 -2.40 -4.91 34.86
N ASN A 245 -1.30 -4.29 34.49
CA ASN A 245 0.02 -4.93 34.40
C ASN A 245 1.14 -3.91 34.68
N PRO A 246 1.15 -3.30 35.90
CA PRO A 246 2.09 -2.22 36.22
C PRO A 246 3.55 -2.68 36.23
N ALA A 247 3.82 -3.94 36.52
CA ALA A 247 5.16 -4.51 36.53
C ALA A 247 5.66 -4.94 35.14
N GLY A 248 4.82 -4.90 34.09
CA GLY A 248 5.18 -5.41 32.78
C GLY A 248 5.41 -6.92 32.76
N GLU A 249 4.69 -7.67 33.58
CA GLU A 249 4.77 -9.12 33.64
C GLU A 249 4.34 -9.75 32.30
N VAL A 250 5.12 -10.70 31.78
CA VAL A 250 4.72 -11.48 30.61
C VAL A 250 3.76 -12.58 31.04
N ARG A 251 2.57 -12.58 30.47
CA ARG A 251 1.51 -13.56 30.79
C ARG A 251 1.30 -14.60 29.70
N TRP A 252 2.18 -14.65 28.71
CA TRP A 252 2.18 -15.68 27.69
C TRP A 252 2.79 -16.97 28.23
N LYS A 253 2.35 -18.10 27.70
CA LYS A 253 2.86 -19.42 28.10
C LYS A 253 4.03 -19.82 27.24
N VAL A 254 5.00 -20.52 27.81
CA VAL A 254 6.07 -21.21 27.10
C VAL A 254 5.92 -22.70 27.34
N GLU A 255 5.79 -23.45 26.26
CA GLU A 255 5.68 -24.91 26.30
C GLU A 255 6.16 -25.50 24.98
N SER A 256 6.70 -26.71 25.00
CA SER A 256 7.10 -27.48 23.79
C SER A 256 7.94 -26.68 22.79
N GLY A 257 8.80 -25.76 23.26
CA GLY A 257 9.69 -24.96 22.42
C GLY A 257 9.04 -23.76 21.72
N PHE A 258 7.83 -23.38 22.07
CA PHE A 258 7.17 -22.19 21.58
C PHE A 258 6.55 -21.35 22.71
N MET A 259 6.35 -20.07 22.46
CA MET A 259 5.50 -19.21 23.27
C MET A 259 4.12 -19.08 22.64
N GLN A 260 3.09 -18.97 23.45
CA GLN A 260 1.71 -18.85 23.01
C GLN A 260 1.03 -17.64 23.63
N VAL A 261 0.33 -16.87 22.81
CA VAL A 261 -0.55 -15.77 23.25
C VAL A 261 -1.54 -16.31 24.27
N THR A 262 -1.58 -15.71 25.45
CA THR A 262 -2.69 -15.88 26.38
C THR A 262 -3.74 -14.81 26.07
N PRO A 263 -4.90 -15.18 25.52
CA PRO A 263 -5.89 -14.23 25.06
C PRO A 263 -6.30 -13.22 26.13
N ARG A 264 -6.39 -11.96 25.76
CA ARG A 264 -6.83 -10.83 26.61
C ARG A 264 -5.87 -10.48 27.76
N GLN A 265 -4.64 -10.95 27.73
CA GLN A 265 -3.65 -10.64 28.78
C GLN A 265 -2.63 -9.56 28.37
N GLY A 266 -2.70 -9.09 27.13
CA GLY A 266 -1.80 -8.10 26.54
C GLY A 266 -0.70 -8.73 25.70
N GLY A 267 -0.15 -7.92 24.80
CA GLY A 267 1.00 -8.29 23.97
C GLY A 267 2.31 -8.31 24.75
N ILE A 268 3.39 -8.59 24.06
CA ILE A 268 4.75 -8.56 24.62
C ILE A 268 5.67 -7.70 23.75
N THR A 269 6.70 -7.13 24.37
CA THR A 269 7.73 -6.37 23.66
C THR A 269 9.11 -6.73 24.19
N LEU A 270 10.14 -6.63 23.35
CA LEU A 270 11.52 -6.76 23.82
C LEU A 270 11.84 -5.71 24.88
N LYS A 271 12.64 -6.11 25.89
CA LYS A 271 13.20 -5.19 26.90
C LYS A 271 14.24 -4.26 26.26
N GLU A 272 15.11 -4.85 25.44
CA GLU A 272 16.17 -4.12 24.74
C GLU A 272 15.76 -3.84 23.29
N PRO A 273 16.02 -2.64 22.77
CA PRO A 273 15.64 -2.27 21.42
C PRO A 273 16.57 -2.87 20.35
N LEU A 274 16.02 -3.09 19.15
CA LEU A 274 16.81 -3.38 17.94
C LEU A 274 17.22 -2.05 17.30
N LEU A 275 18.46 -1.61 17.48
CA LEU A 275 18.90 -0.26 17.10
C LEU A 275 19.52 -0.18 15.69
N THR A 276 19.65 -1.30 14.98
CA THR A 276 20.24 -1.37 13.64
C THR A 276 19.20 -1.76 12.60
N SER A 277 19.50 -1.56 11.34
CA SER A 277 18.87 -2.26 10.22
C SER A 277 19.16 -3.75 10.32
N GLY A 278 18.35 -4.59 9.70
CA GLY A 278 18.62 -6.02 9.76
C GLY A 278 17.53 -6.92 9.22
N HIS A 279 17.73 -8.20 9.47
CA HIS A 279 16.84 -9.28 9.14
C HIS A 279 16.26 -9.88 10.43
N LEU A 280 14.96 -9.73 10.63
CA LEU A 280 14.20 -10.41 11.66
C LEU A 280 13.56 -11.68 11.08
N HIS A 281 13.87 -12.81 11.68
CA HIS A 281 13.19 -14.07 11.42
C HIS A 281 12.23 -14.40 12.55
N ILE A 282 11.04 -14.85 12.21
CA ILE A 282 10.03 -15.28 13.19
C ILE A 282 9.15 -16.39 12.61
N GLU A 283 9.03 -17.49 13.34
CA GLU A 283 8.11 -18.57 13.01
C GLU A 283 6.85 -18.48 13.87
N TRP A 284 5.69 -18.66 13.26
CA TRP A 284 4.40 -18.54 13.93
C TRP A 284 3.40 -19.59 13.43
N ALA A 285 2.39 -19.89 14.22
CA ALA A 285 1.29 -20.76 13.85
C ALA A 285 -0.01 -20.28 14.49
N THR A 286 -1.06 -20.22 13.67
CA THR A 286 -2.41 -19.96 14.17
C THR A 286 -2.98 -21.19 14.84
N PRO A 287 -4.08 -21.09 15.62
CA PRO A 287 -4.76 -22.26 16.17
C PRO A 287 -5.17 -23.25 15.07
N ALA A 288 -5.04 -24.55 15.35
CA ALA A 288 -5.45 -25.58 14.41
C ALA A 288 -6.98 -25.68 14.26
N GLU A 289 -7.69 -25.42 15.36
CA GLU A 289 -9.14 -25.32 15.37
C GLU A 289 -9.56 -23.93 14.89
N VAL A 290 -10.39 -23.89 13.84
CA VAL A 290 -10.92 -22.66 13.26
C VAL A 290 -12.27 -22.36 13.92
N THR A 291 -12.32 -21.32 14.75
CA THR A 291 -13.52 -20.94 15.50
C THR A 291 -14.15 -19.64 15.03
N ASP A 292 -13.53 -18.92 14.09
CA ASP A 292 -13.96 -17.59 13.62
C ASP A 292 -13.65 -17.42 12.13
N GLN A 293 -13.92 -16.22 11.59
CA GLN A 293 -13.69 -15.87 10.19
C GLN A 293 -13.10 -14.44 10.08
N GLY A 294 -12.57 -14.11 8.88
CA GLY A 294 -12.02 -12.79 8.61
C GLY A 294 -10.92 -12.43 9.60
N GLN A 295 -10.98 -11.25 10.18
CA GLN A 295 -9.99 -10.75 11.15
C GLN A 295 -10.08 -11.40 12.54
N GLY A 296 -11.09 -12.17 12.83
CA GLY A 296 -11.20 -12.95 14.08
C GLY A 296 -10.42 -14.26 14.06
N ARG A 297 -9.89 -14.67 12.90
CA ARG A 297 -9.34 -16.01 12.68
C ARG A 297 -7.82 -16.03 12.85
N GLY A 298 -7.34 -16.48 14.01
CA GLY A 298 -5.91 -16.65 14.26
C GLY A 298 -5.09 -15.36 14.14
N ASN A 299 -5.63 -14.26 14.67
CA ASN A 299 -5.08 -12.93 14.52
C ASN A 299 -4.01 -12.61 15.57
N SER A 300 -2.93 -12.00 15.12
CA SER A 300 -1.85 -11.39 15.89
C SER A 300 -1.10 -10.41 14.98
N GLY A 301 0.04 -9.87 15.43
CA GLY A 301 0.84 -8.95 14.63
C GLY A 301 2.27 -8.81 15.11
N VAL A 302 3.17 -8.47 14.20
CA VAL A 302 4.58 -8.18 14.46
C VAL A 302 4.82 -6.69 14.21
N PHE A 303 5.23 -5.96 15.24
CA PHE A 303 5.54 -4.52 15.18
C PHE A 303 7.04 -4.31 15.33
N ILE A 304 7.67 -3.67 14.36
CA ILE A 304 9.11 -3.42 14.32
C ILE A 304 9.35 -1.92 14.22
N GLN A 305 10.05 -1.34 15.18
CA GLN A 305 10.61 0.02 15.12
C GLN A 305 9.63 1.11 14.62
N GLY A 306 8.34 0.98 14.93
CA GLY A 306 7.31 1.94 14.50
C GLY A 306 6.88 1.82 13.04
N PHE A 307 7.28 0.76 12.32
CA PHE A 307 6.65 0.39 11.06
C PHE A 307 5.18 -0.02 11.29
N PRO A 308 4.34 0.02 10.26
CA PRO A 308 3.05 -0.65 10.31
C PRO A 308 3.20 -2.09 10.73
N GLU A 309 2.15 -2.62 11.33
CA GLU A 309 2.06 -4.01 11.71
C GLU A 309 2.27 -4.92 10.49
N VAL A 310 3.19 -5.88 10.61
CA VAL A 310 3.22 -7.05 9.72
C VAL A 310 2.17 -8.03 10.25
N GLN A 311 1.06 -8.14 9.53
CA GLN A 311 -0.10 -8.88 9.98
C GLN A 311 0.17 -10.38 10.10
N VAL A 312 -0.23 -10.96 11.22
CA VAL A 312 -0.34 -12.40 11.45
C VAL A 312 -1.82 -12.76 11.45
N LEU A 313 -2.22 -13.62 10.51
CA LEU A 313 -3.62 -14.05 10.35
C LEU A 313 -3.66 -15.44 9.73
N ASP A 314 -4.64 -16.25 10.07
CA ASP A 314 -4.98 -17.40 9.26
C ASP A 314 -5.69 -16.94 7.98
N SER A 315 -4.90 -16.73 6.92
CA SER A 315 -5.40 -16.30 5.61
C SER A 315 -5.63 -17.45 4.63
N PHE A 316 -5.50 -18.70 5.09
CA PHE A 316 -5.76 -19.87 4.28
C PHE A 316 -7.27 -20.07 4.10
N ASN A 317 -7.77 -19.92 2.86
CA ASN A 317 -9.21 -19.99 2.54
C ASN A 317 -10.06 -19.10 3.47
N ASN A 318 -9.58 -17.89 3.77
CA ASN A 318 -10.24 -16.94 4.69
C ASN A 318 -10.45 -15.59 3.99
N LYS A 319 -11.69 -15.24 3.76
CA LYS A 319 -12.07 -13.96 3.14
C LYS A 319 -11.97 -12.82 4.15
N THR A 320 -11.16 -11.81 3.81
CA THR A 320 -11.05 -10.56 4.56
C THR A 320 -10.63 -9.43 3.61
N TYR A 321 -10.53 -8.20 4.12
CA TYR A 321 -9.96 -7.12 3.32
C TYR A 321 -8.47 -7.37 3.05
N HIS A 322 -8.01 -7.02 1.86
CA HIS A 322 -6.74 -7.48 1.31
C HIS A 322 -5.53 -6.93 2.09
N ASP A 323 -5.60 -5.68 2.57
CA ASP A 323 -4.58 -5.06 3.42
C ASP A 323 -4.66 -5.44 4.91
N GLY A 324 -5.32 -6.53 5.23
CA GLY A 324 -5.39 -7.18 6.52
C GLY A 324 -5.15 -8.69 6.45
N GLN A 325 -4.70 -9.22 5.32
CA GLN A 325 -4.27 -10.62 5.20
C GLN A 325 -2.90 -10.85 5.85
N ALA A 326 -2.51 -12.10 6.05
CA ALA A 326 -1.17 -12.45 6.52
C ALA A 326 -0.08 -11.79 5.67
N SER A 327 0.97 -11.27 6.31
CA SER A 327 2.06 -10.47 5.72
C SER A 327 1.66 -9.13 5.09
N ALA A 328 0.39 -8.71 5.17
CA ALA A 328 0.05 -7.32 4.88
C ALA A 328 0.78 -6.38 5.83
N LEU A 329 1.13 -5.20 5.35
CA LEU A 329 1.39 -4.07 6.22
C LEU A 329 0.03 -3.46 6.57
N TYR A 330 -0.47 -3.79 7.75
CA TYR A 330 -1.88 -3.61 8.14
C TYR A 330 -2.41 -2.22 7.82
N LYS A 331 -3.49 -2.17 7.01
CA LYS A 331 -4.14 -0.94 6.52
C LYS A 331 -3.24 -0.01 5.69
N HIS A 332 -2.06 -0.49 5.26
CA HIS A 332 -1.13 0.27 4.45
C HIS A 332 -0.91 -0.37 3.07
N ALA A 333 -0.56 -1.65 3.01
CA ALA A 333 -0.35 -2.39 1.77
C ALA A 333 -0.75 -3.87 1.92
N PRO A 334 -1.53 -4.44 0.99
CA PRO A 334 -1.78 -5.88 0.96
C PRO A 334 -0.49 -6.63 0.61
N PRO A 335 -0.41 -7.93 0.90
CA PRO A 335 0.66 -8.75 0.35
C PRO A 335 0.53 -8.84 -1.18
N LEU A 336 1.65 -9.00 -1.88
CA LEU A 336 1.69 -9.23 -3.33
C LEU A 336 0.96 -10.52 -3.71
N VAL A 337 1.08 -11.53 -2.86
CA VAL A 337 0.44 -12.85 -2.99
C VAL A 337 0.13 -13.42 -1.60
N ASN A 338 -0.85 -14.31 -1.52
CA ASN A 338 -1.16 -15.07 -0.31
C ASN A 338 -0.40 -16.41 -0.31
N ALA A 339 0.66 -16.49 0.48
CA ALA A 339 1.51 -17.66 0.66
C ALA A 339 1.21 -18.40 1.99
N SER A 340 -0.04 -18.32 2.49
CA SER A 340 -0.43 -18.89 3.77
C SER A 340 -0.54 -20.42 3.72
N ARG A 341 -0.02 -21.08 4.75
CA ARG A 341 -0.29 -22.50 5.05
C ARG A 341 -1.59 -22.61 5.86
N GLY A 342 -2.18 -23.78 5.86
CA GLY A 342 -3.42 -24.04 6.63
C GLY A 342 -3.28 -23.83 8.14
N PRO A 343 -4.40 -23.70 8.85
CA PRO A 343 -4.43 -23.48 10.30
C PRO A 343 -3.66 -24.57 11.06
N GLY A 344 -3.03 -24.18 12.16
CA GLY A 344 -2.17 -25.05 12.97
C GLY A 344 -0.79 -25.37 12.39
N LYS A 345 -0.53 -25.06 11.12
CA LYS A 345 0.77 -25.27 10.48
C LYS A 345 1.71 -24.12 10.80
N TRP A 346 2.98 -24.47 11.04
CA TRP A 346 4.04 -23.47 11.20
C TRP A 346 4.26 -22.71 9.91
N GLN A 347 4.41 -21.42 10.02
CA GLN A 347 4.69 -20.45 8.98
C GLN A 347 5.88 -19.60 9.41
N LYS A 348 6.53 -18.91 8.48
CA LYS A 348 7.64 -18.02 8.81
C LYS A 348 7.51 -16.67 8.11
N TYR A 349 7.99 -15.64 8.79
CA TYR A 349 8.35 -14.37 8.19
C TYR A 349 9.86 -14.17 8.24
N ASP A 350 10.42 -13.79 7.10
CA ASP A 350 11.74 -13.19 6.99
C ASP A 350 11.53 -11.73 6.64
N ILE A 351 11.81 -10.83 7.60
CA ILE A 351 11.53 -9.40 7.50
C ILE A 351 12.85 -8.64 7.45
N HIS A 352 13.16 -8.10 6.27
CA HIS A 352 14.33 -7.24 6.08
C HIS A 352 13.88 -5.80 6.21
N PHE A 353 14.53 -5.04 7.06
CA PHE A 353 14.22 -3.63 7.24
C PHE A 353 15.47 -2.76 7.32
N SER A 354 15.39 -1.58 6.73
CA SER A 354 16.38 -0.52 6.90
C SER A 354 15.77 0.64 7.68
N ARG A 355 16.54 1.20 8.60
CA ARG A 355 16.09 2.36 9.39
C ARG A 355 16.09 3.61 8.52
N ALA A 356 15.23 4.56 8.88
CA ALA A 356 15.29 5.89 8.31
C ALA A 356 16.59 6.60 8.73
N GLU A 357 17.16 7.37 7.81
CA GLU A 357 18.22 8.34 8.15
C GLU A 357 17.54 9.63 8.63
N VAL A 358 18.02 10.16 9.74
CA VAL A 358 17.44 11.36 10.37
C VAL A 358 18.54 12.36 10.68
N GLU A 359 18.44 13.55 10.11
CA GLU A 359 19.34 14.67 10.37
C GLU A 359 18.56 15.87 10.91
N ASN A 360 19.00 16.44 12.01
CA ASN A 360 18.35 17.59 12.67
C ASN A 360 16.83 17.38 12.90
N GLY A 361 16.41 16.16 13.28
CA GLY A 361 15.03 15.79 13.53
C GLY A 361 14.16 15.65 12.27
N LYS A 362 14.76 15.70 11.09
CA LYS A 362 14.09 15.47 9.81
C LYS A 362 14.56 14.16 9.20
N VAL A 363 13.64 13.40 8.65
CA VAL A 363 13.96 12.20 7.88
C VAL A 363 14.60 12.65 6.56
N THR A 364 15.84 12.21 6.29
CA THR A 364 16.57 12.49 5.04
C THR A 364 16.53 11.32 4.07
N LYS A 365 16.31 10.10 4.62
CA LYS A 365 16.06 8.90 3.82
C LYS A 365 14.97 8.07 4.49
N PRO A 366 13.98 7.57 3.77
CA PRO A 366 12.92 6.78 4.36
C PRO A 366 13.44 5.43 4.87
N ALA A 367 12.76 4.88 5.87
CA ALA A 367 12.91 3.48 6.23
C ALA A 367 12.25 2.60 5.15
N TYR A 368 12.75 1.38 4.98
CA TYR A 368 12.18 0.40 4.04
C TYR A 368 11.91 -0.93 4.73
N LEU A 369 10.89 -1.64 4.27
CA LEU A 369 10.55 -2.96 4.77
C LEU A 369 10.25 -3.90 3.60
N THR A 370 10.88 -5.08 3.63
CA THR A 370 10.65 -6.19 2.71
C THR A 370 10.26 -7.40 3.51
N VAL A 371 9.19 -8.11 3.12
CA VAL A 371 8.72 -9.31 3.83
C VAL A 371 8.66 -10.49 2.88
N TYR A 372 9.26 -11.59 3.31
CA TYR A 372 9.01 -12.91 2.74
C TYR A 372 8.13 -13.72 3.68
N HIS A 373 7.03 -14.24 3.17
CA HIS A 373 6.13 -15.15 3.87
C HIS A 373 6.32 -16.57 3.31
N ASN A 374 6.73 -17.49 4.15
CA ASN A 374 6.98 -18.88 3.76
C ASN A 374 7.94 -19.01 2.55
N GLY A 375 8.95 -18.14 2.45
CA GLY A 375 9.93 -18.09 1.37
C GLY A 375 9.50 -17.31 0.12
N ILE A 376 8.26 -16.82 0.07
CA ILE A 376 7.71 -16.05 -1.05
C ILE A 376 7.72 -14.54 -0.71
N LEU A 377 8.20 -13.71 -1.63
CA LEU A 377 8.18 -12.25 -1.51
C LEU A 377 6.74 -11.74 -1.46
N THR A 378 6.36 -11.08 -0.35
CA THR A 378 5.01 -10.56 -0.14
C THR A 378 4.97 -9.04 0.05
N GLN A 379 6.09 -8.41 0.45
CA GLN A 379 6.25 -6.96 0.48
C GLN A 379 7.63 -6.62 -0.07
N ASP A 380 7.72 -5.71 -1.06
CA ASP A 380 8.98 -5.36 -1.69
C ASP A 380 9.34 -3.89 -1.44
N LYS A 381 10.35 -3.65 -0.59
CA LYS A 381 10.94 -2.34 -0.30
C LYS A 381 9.92 -1.22 -0.06
N ILE A 382 8.90 -1.49 0.76
CA ILE A 382 7.87 -0.50 1.07
C ILE A 382 8.48 0.62 1.91
N PRO A 383 8.40 1.90 1.47
CA PRO A 383 9.00 3.03 2.16
C PRO A 383 8.11 3.57 3.28
N PHE A 384 8.73 4.06 4.37
CA PHE A 384 8.04 4.72 5.48
C PHE A 384 8.80 5.96 5.96
N LEU A 385 8.05 7.02 6.29
CA LEU A 385 8.59 8.16 7.03
C LEU A 385 8.62 7.84 8.53
N ASN A 386 9.37 6.83 8.90
CA ASN A 386 9.46 6.40 10.28
C ASN A 386 10.41 7.31 11.07
N ARG A 387 9.88 8.09 12.00
CA ARG A 387 10.65 8.90 12.95
C ARG A 387 10.97 8.15 14.24
N ALA A 388 10.34 6.99 14.47
CA ALA A 388 10.56 6.22 15.68
C ALA A 388 11.95 5.56 15.60
N GLN A 389 12.86 6.00 16.45
CA GLN A 389 14.23 5.48 16.56
C GLN A 389 14.38 4.56 17.78
N ASN A 390 13.27 4.17 18.41
CA ASN A 390 13.28 3.42 19.67
C ASN A 390 13.62 1.93 19.53
N GLY A 391 13.69 1.41 18.29
CA GLY A 391 14.10 0.03 18.04
C GLY A 391 13.17 -1.07 18.57
N GLY A 392 11.94 -0.75 18.95
CA GLY A 392 11.01 -1.70 19.57
C GLY A 392 10.63 -2.85 18.64
N LEU A 393 10.55 -4.06 19.19
CA LEU A 393 9.91 -5.23 18.58
C LEU A 393 8.83 -5.71 19.52
N SER A 394 7.60 -5.84 19.03
CA SER A 394 6.45 -6.27 19.82
C SER A 394 5.61 -7.31 19.08
N LEU A 395 4.97 -8.18 19.84
CA LEU A 395 4.02 -9.19 19.36
C LEU A 395 2.66 -8.92 20.00
N GLN A 396 1.62 -8.99 19.18
CA GLN A 396 0.27 -8.57 19.57
C GLN A 396 -0.52 -9.72 20.22
N ASP A 397 -1.30 -9.39 21.25
CA ASP A 397 -2.45 -10.19 21.70
C ASP A 397 -3.74 -9.63 21.06
N HIS A 398 -4.25 -10.33 20.04
CA HIS A 398 -5.53 -10.04 19.41
C HIS A 398 -6.62 -11.10 19.77
N ASN A 399 -6.58 -11.64 20.99
CA ASN A 399 -7.50 -12.63 21.54
C ASN A 399 -7.41 -14.04 20.93
N ASN A 400 -6.45 -14.32 20.10
CA ASN A 400 -6.26 -15.64 19.50
C ASN A 400 -4.97 -16.27 20.09
N PRO A 401 -4.97 -17.57 20.42
CA PRO A 401 -3.80 -18.25 20.97
C PRO A 401 -2.79 -18.61 19.88
N VAL A 402 -2.28 -17.59 19.20
CA VAL A 402 -1.21 -17.73 18.20
C VAL A 402 0.08 -18.15 18.90
N ARG A 403 0.82 -19.04 18.27
CA ARG A 403 2.10 -19.55 18.76
C ARG A 403 3.26 -18.95 17.97
N PHE A 404 4.38 -18.70 18.69
CA PHE A 404 5.61 -18.21 18.10
C PHE A 404 6.79 -19.03 18.56
N ARG A 405 7.78 -19.23 17.66
CA ARG A 405 9.03 -19.91 17.97
C ARG A 405 10.18 -19.39 17.10
N ASN A 406 11.40 -19.78 17.41
CA ASN A 406 12.58 -19.53 16.58
C ASN A 406 12.65 -18.09 16.11
N ILE A 407 12.76 -17.15 17.06
CA ILE A 407 12.85 -15.73 16.78
C ILE A 407 14.29 -15.29 16.92
N TRP A 408 14.86 -14.74 15.83
CA TRP A 408 16.22 -14.19 15.85
C TRP A 408 16.33 -12.96 14.96
N PHE A 409 17.34 -12.16 15.27
CA PHE A 409 17.64 -10.93 14.55
C PHE A 409 19.12 -10.93 14.10
N LEU A 410 19.35 -10.76 12.81
CA LEU A 410 20.67 -10.58 12.23
C LEU A 410 20.83 -9.12 11.81
N PRO A 411 21.68 -8.34 12.50
CA PRO A 411 21.95 -6.95 12.10
C PRO A 411 22.64 -6.91 10.73
N THR A 412 22.29 -5.91 9.93
CA THR A 412 23.04 -5.54 8.72
C THR A 412 23.82 -4.29 9.04
N GLU A 413 25.10 -4.25 8.58
CA GLU A 413 25.98 -3.11 8.74
C GLU A 413 25.44 -1.83 8.09
#